data_3c0115774d3147c35a3a69f248a378a7
#
_entry.id   3c0115774d3147c35a3a69f248a378a7
#
_cell.length_a   1.000
_cell.length_b   1.000
_cell.length_c   1.000
_cell.angle_alpha   90.00
_cell.angle_beta   90.00
_cell.angle_gamma   90.00
#
_symmetry.space_group_name_H-M   'P 1'
#
loop_
_entity.id
_entity.type
_entity.pdbx_description
1 polymer ?
#
loop_
_entity_poly.entity_id
_entity_poly.type
_entity_poly.pdbx_seq_one_letter_code
_entity_poly.pdbx_strand_id
1 'polypeptide(L)'
;MRLWTGDDGASHVQIGALGMAPGRNADLVSAAISAGHVTVEETAGGGSLAWHTAPVRQLVITLAGTLRFSTRDGEQFVLRPGDVLLAEDTTGSGHQWELIDADPWRRMYVVLAPGAEVPFVPA
;
A
#
# COMPACT_ATOMS: atom_id res chain seq x y z
N MET A 1 -5.55 -2.53 1.84
CA MET A 1 -5.61 -2.59 0.34
C MET A 1 -4.39 -3.27 -0.19
N ARG A 2 -4.51 -3.86 -1.37
CA ARG A 2 -3.41 -4.46 -2.09
C ARG A 2 -3.46 -4.02 -3.55
N LEU A 3 -2.32 -3.61 -4.10
CA LEU A 3 -2.09 -3.43 -5.53
C LEU A 3 -1.19 -4.56 -6.01
N TRP A 4 -1.57 -5.21 -7.10
CA TRP A 4 -0.79 -6.31 -7.66
C TRP A 4 -0.92 -6.32 -9.18
N THR A 5 0.07 -6.90 -9.86
CA THR A 5 0.06 -7.00 -11.31
C THR A 5 -0.55 -8.34 -11.73
N GLY A 6 -1.63 -8.27 -12.51
CA GLY A 6 -2.29 -9.46 -13.04
C GLY A 6 -1.60 -10.01 -14.29
N ASP A 7 -2.07 -11.16 -14.77
CA ASP A 7 -1.58 -11.80 -15.99
C ASP A 7 -1.82 -10.94 -17.24
N ASP A 8 -2.77 -10.01 -17.16
CA ASP A 8 -3.06 -9.03 -18.21
C ASP A 8 -2.06 -7.86 -18.26
N GLY A 9 -1.07 -7.82 -17.37
CA GLY A 9 -0.10 -6.75 -17.26
C GLY A 9 -0.65 -5.47 -16.64
N ALA A 10 -1.84 -5.49 -16.09
CA ALA A 10 -2.47 -4.34 -15.43
C ALA A 10 -2.39 -4.44 -13.91
N SER A 11 -2.32 -3.29 -13.25
CA SER A 11 -2.47 -3.22 -11.80
C SER A 11 -3.93 -3.41 -11.41
N HIS A 12 -4.15 -4.24 -10.40
CA HIS A 12 -5.46 -4.54 -9.83
C HIS A 12 -5.52 -4.19 -8.36
N VAL A 13 -6.71 -3.90 -7.87
CA VAL A 13 -6.97 -3.55 -6.47
C VAL A 13 -7.69 -4.69 -5.77
N GLN A 14 -7.20 -5.06 -4.60
CA GLN A 14 -7.93 -5.92 -3.66
C GLN A 14 -8.11 -5.19 -2.34
N ILE A 15 -9.33 -5.20 -1.84
CA ILE A 15 -9.64 -4.74 -0.48
C ILE A 15 -9.58 -5.95 0.45
N GLY A 16 -9.04 -5.76 1.63
CA GLY A 16 -8.91 -6.83 2.60
C GLY A 16 -8.35 -6.34 3.92
N ALA A 17 -7.78 -7.25 4.67
CA ALA A 17 -7.18 -6.96 5.97
C ALA A 17 -5.91 -7.80 6.16
N LEU A 18 -5.09 -7.39 7.10
CA LEU A 18 -4.02 -8.25 7.60
C LEU A 18 -4.61 -9.29 8.54
N GLY A 19 -4.34 -10.57 8.26
CA GLY A 19 -4.76 -11.67 9.12
C GLY A 19 -4.10 -11.57 10.48
N MET A 20 -4.88 -11.72 11.54
CA MET A 20 -4.40 -11.67 12.90
C MET A 20 -4.98 -12.84 13.70
N ALA A 21 -4.26 -13.25 14.74
CA ALA A 21 -4.67 -14.28 15.68
C ALA A 21 -4.58 -13.77 17.12
N PRO A 22 -5.32 -14.39 18.06
CA PRO A 22 -5.23 -14.01 19.46
C PRO A 22 -3.79 -14.11 19.98
N GLY A 23 -3.33 -13.05 20.63
CA GLY A 23 -2.08 -12.98 21.35
C GLY A 23 -2.31 -13.01 22.86
N ARG A 24 -1.46 -12.29 23.61
CA ARG A 24 -1.61 -12.15 25.05
C ARG A 24 -2.76 -11.19 25.38
N ASN A 25 -3.46 -11.49 26.47
CA ASN A 25 -4.57 -10.68 26.95
C ASN A 25 -5.64 -10.47 25.87
N ALA A 26 -5.96 -9.24 25.54
CA ALA A 26 -6.91 -8.87 24.48
C ALA A 26 -6.24 -8.55 23.14
N ASP A 27 -4.96 -8.91 22.96
CA ASP A 27 -4.22 -8.59 21.75
C ASP A 27 -4.61 -9.48 20.59
N LEU A 28 -4.60 -8.90 19.40
CA LEU A 28 -4.58 -9.60 18.13
C LEU A 28 -3.23 -9.33 17.47
N VAL A 29 -2.59 -10.36 16.95
CA VAL A 29 -1.24 -10.26 16.40
C VAL A 29 -1.20 -10.93 15.02
N SER A 30 -0.60 -10.25 14.04
CA SER A 30 -0.31 -10.87 12.75
C SER A 30 0.89 -11.80 12.84
N ALA A 31 1.03 -12.68 11.85
CA ALA A 31 2.30 -13.36 11.61
C ALA A 31 3.39 -12.31 11.35
N ALA A 32 4.62 -12.60 11.73
CA ALA A 32 5.75 -11.71 11.47
C ALA A 32 5.95 -11.56 9.95
N ILE A 33 6.22 -10.33 9.52
CA ILE A 33 6.49 -9.98 8.12
C ILE A 33 7.97 -9.64 8.02
N SER A 34 8.70 -10.39 7.20
CA SER A 34 10.14 -10.16 7.01
C SER A 34 10.37 -8.90 6.20
N ALA A 35 11.13 -7.95 6.76
CA ALA A 35 11.40 -6.64 6.17
C ALA A 35 12.89 -6.46 5.91
N GLY A 36 13.21 -5.72 4.84
CA GLY A 36 14.58 -5.34 4.51
C GLY A 36 14.97 -4.02 5.18
N HIS A 37 14.20 -2.96 4.95
CA HIS A 37 14.44 -1.64 5.55
C HIS A 37 13.16 -0.79 5.56
N VAL A 38 13.25 0.33 6.24
CA VAL A 38 12.16 1.29 6.41
C VAL A 38 12.65 2.67 6.00
N THR A 39 11.81 3.42 5.27
CA THR A 39 11.99 4.85 5.02
C THR A 39 10.73 5.61 5.41
N VAL A 40 10.89 6.88 5.72
CA VAL A 40 9.78 7.82 5.93
C VAL A 40 9.86 8.90 4.86
N GLU A 41 8.75 9.18 4.21
CA GLU A 41 8.65 10.21 3.18
C GLU A 41 7.49 11.16 3.44
N GLU A 42 7.61 12.36 2.91
CA GLU A 42 6.57 13.37 2.97
C GLU A 42 6.46 14.09 1.63
N THR A 43 5.24 14.16 1.11
CA THR A 43 4.91 14.92 -0.11
C THR A 43 4.02 16.07 0.28
N ALA A 44 4.37 17.28 -0.17
CA ALA A 44 3.59 18.49 0.12
C ALA A 44 2.14 18.37 -0.34
N GLY A 45 1.23 19.03 0.36
CA GLY A 45 -0.19 19.08 0.01
C GLY A 45 -0.40 19.49 -1.44
N GLY A 46 -1.38 18.88 -2.10
CA GLY A 46 -1.67 19.04 -3.52
C GLY A 46 -0.77 18.25 -4.46
N GLY A 47 0.17 17.47 -3.93
CA GLY A 47 1.06 16.64 -4.73
C GLY A 47 0.34 15.49 -5.42
N SER A 48 0.96 14.99 -6.49
CA SER A 48 0.48 13.85 -7.25
C SER A 48 1.67 13.13 -7.89
N LEU A 49 1.43 11.90 -8.31
CA LEU A 49 2.38 11.15 -9.10
C LEU A 49 1.64 10.45 -10.23
N ALA A 50 2.12 10.68 -11.46
CA ALA A 50 1.57 10.06 -12.66
C ALA A 50 1.84 8.54 -12.70
N TRP A 51 1.40 7.88 -13.77
CA TRP A 51 1.49 6.43 -13.93
C TRP A 51 2.90 5.90 -13.65
N HIS A 52 2.98 4.99 -12.70
CA HIS A 52 4.22 4.32 -12.30
C HIS A 52 3.89 2.98 -11.63
N THR A 53 4.87 2.12 -11.56
CA THR A 53 4.79 0.85 -10.81
C THR A 53 5.40 1.03 -9.42
N ALA A 54 5.09 0.12 -8.50
CA ALA A 54 5.84 0.05 -7.25
C ALA A 54 7.30 -0.32 -7.57
N PRO A 55 8.30 0.39 -7.02
CA PRO A 55 9.71 0.08 -7.31
C PRO A 55 10.13 -1.29 -6.76
N VAL A 56 9.54 -1.69 -5.65
CA VAL A 56 9.74 -2.98 -4.97
C VAL A 56 8.45 -3.35 -4.24
N ARG A 57 8.34 -4.61 -3.84
CA ARG A 57 7.25 -5.02 -2.94
C ARG A 57 7.43 -4.35 -1.59
N GLN A 58 6.41 -3.67 -1.12
CA GLN A 58 6.48 -2.91 0.12
C GLN A 58 5.12 -2.70 0.76
N LEU A 59 5.12 -2.46 2.06
CA LEU A 59 3.98 -1.90 2.77
C LEU A 59 4.11 -0.39 2.80
N VAL A 60 3.00 0.30 2.54
CA VAL A 60 2.90 1.76 2.65
C VAL A 60 1.94 2.07 3.77
N ILE A 61 2.45 2.63 4.85
CA ILE A 61 1.68 2.99 6.04
C ILE A 61 1.46 4.49 6.02
N THR A 62 0.22 4.92 5.82
CA THR A 62 -0.12 6.34 5.79
C THR A 62 -0.28 6.87 7.20
N LEU A 63 0.45 7.93 7.51
CA LEU A 63 0.45 8.60 8.81
C LEU A 63 -0.33 9.92 8.77
N ALA A 64 -0.32 10.62 7.64
CA ALA A 64 -1.06 11.86 7.42
C ALA A 64 -1.37 12.01 5.93
N GLY A 65 -2.42 12.74 5.61
CA GLY A 65 -2.86 12.98 4.23
C GLY A 65 -3.87 11.95 3.75
N THR A 66 -4.64 12.35 2.76
CA THR A 66 -5.66 11.51 2.13
C THR A 66 -5.42 11.49 0.63
N LEU A 67 -5.35 10.32 0.03
CA LEU A 67 -5.01 10.14 -1.38
C LEU A 67 -6.06 9.33 -2.10
N ARG A 68 -6.23 9.61 -3.40
CA ARG A 68 -6.93 8.74 -4.33
C ARG A 68 -5.92 8.06 -5.22
N PHE A 69 -5.97 6.73 -5.24
CA PHE A 69 -5.20 5.89 -6.16
C PHE A 69 -6.10 5.44 -7.30
N SER A 70 -5.54 5.34 -8.49
CA SER A 70 -6.25 4.89 -9.69
C SER A 70 -5.39 3.92 -10.49
N THR A 71 -6.02 2.90 -11.07
CA THR A 71 -5.39 1.98 -12.02
C THR A 71 -5.81 2.35 -13.45
N ARG A 72 -5.10 1.80 -14.45
CA ARG A 72 -5.44 2.01 -15.87
C ARG A 72 -6.84 1.54 -16.23
N ASP A 73 -7.32 0.50 -15.56
CA ASP A 73 -8.66 -0.04 -15.78
C ASP A 73 -9.77 0.77 -15.09
N GLY A 74 -9.41 1.86 -14.42
CA GLY A 74 -10.37 2.74 -13.76
C GLY A 74 -10.75 2.32 -12.34
N GLU A 75 -10.12 1.30 -11.77
CA GLU A 75 -10.28 0.98 -10.36
C GLU A 75 -9.69 2.09 -9.50
N GLN A 76 -10.38 2.46 -8.43
CA GLN A 76 -9.94 3.51 -7.51
C GLN A 76 -10.11 3.08 -6.07
N PHE A 77 -9.26 3.62 -5.21
CA PHE A 77 -9.44 3.54 -3.77
C PHE A 77 -8.87 4.80 -3.10
N VAL A 78 -9.35 5.06 -1.89
CA VAL A 78 -8.89 6.18 -1.08
C VAL A 78 -8.06 5.63 0.08
N LEU A 79 -6.89 6.21 0.26
CA LEU A 79 -5.96 5.88 1.34
C LEU A 79 -5.99 7.02 2.36
N ARG A 80 -6.23 6.67 3.62
CA ARG A 80 -6.36 7.61 4.74
C ARG A 80 -5.32 7.30 5.81
N PRO A 81 -5.08 8.23 6.74
CA PRO A 81 -4.23 7.95 7.90
C PRO A 81 -4.66 6.67 8.63
N GLY A 82 -3.70 5.81 8.91
CA GLY A 82 -3.93 4.50 9.51
C GLY A 82 -4.14 3.36 8.51
N ASP A 83 -4.40 3.67 7.25
CA ASP A 83 -4.52 2.64 6.21
C ASP A 83 -3.16 2.09 5.81
N VAL A 84 -3.13 0.81 5.51
CA VAL A 84 -1.94 0.11 5.02
C VAL A 84 -2.19 -0.36 3.59
N LEU A 85 -1.27 -0.02 2.70
CA LEU A 85 -1.25 -0.48 1.32
C LEU A 85 -0.14 -1.51 1.15
N LEU A 86 -0.49 -2.70 0.67
CA LEU A 86 0.47 -3.67 0.18
C LEU A 86 0.68 -3.41 -1.30
N ALA A 87 1.81 -2.82 -1.66
CA ALA A 87 2.16 -2.48 -3.04
C ALA A 87 3.04 -3.58 -3.63
N GLU A 88 2.47 -4.33 -4.58
CA GLU A 88 3.12 -5.47 -5.23
C GLU A 88 3.08 -5.36 -6.76
N ASP A 89 2.54 -4.29 -7.31
CA ASP A 89 2.47 -4.04 -8.75
C ASP A 89 3.79 -3.50 -9.30
N THR A 90 4.82 -4.32 -9.23
CA THR A 90 6.19 -3.96 -9.62
C THR A 90 6.43 -3.97 -11.11
N THR A 91 5.48 -4.42 -11.90
CA THR A 91 5.55 -4.52 -13.37
C THR A 91 4.25 -4.04 -14.00
N GLY A 92 4.23 -3.90 -15.31
CA GLY A 92 3.04 -3.63 -16.10
C GLY A 92 2.61 -2.16 -16.12
N SER A 93 1.31 -1.93 -16.19
CA SER A 93 0.74 -0.60 -16.48
C SER A 93 0.82 0.38 -15.31
N GLY A 94 0.94 -0.12 -14.09
CA GLY A 94 1.08 0.72 -12.91
C GLY A 94 -0.20 1.42 -12.46
N HIS A 95 0.01 2.37 -11.56
CA HIS A 95 -1.04 3.16 -10.93
C HIS A 95 -0.61 4.62 -10.85
N GLN A 96 -1.54 5.48 -10.51
CA GLN A 96 -1.27 6.89 -10.18
C GLN A 96 -1.99 7.26 -8.89
N TRP A 97 -1.53 8.34 -8.26
CA TRP A 97 -2.19 8.87 -7.08
C TRP A 97 -2.17 10.40 -7.06
N GLU A 98 -3.13 10.96 -6.32
CA GLU A 98 -3.22 12.38 -6.04
C GLU A 98 -3.65 12.61 -4.59
N LEU A 99 -3.09 13.63 -3.96
CA LEU A 99 -3.59 14.13 -2.68
C LEU A 99 -4.91 14.84 -2.90
N ILE A 100 -5.93 14.48 -2.11
CA ILE A 100 -7.29 15.04 -2.25
C ILE A 100 -7.68 15.92 -1.06
N ASP A 101 -6.76 16.17 -0.15
CA ASP A 101 -6.89 17.17 0.91
C ASP A 101 -5.68 18.12 0.89
N ALA A 102 -5.68 19.10 1.81
CA ALA A 102 -4.61 20.10 1.90
C ALA A 102 -3.40 19.64 2.72
N ASP A 103 -3.51 18.51 3.42
CA ASP A 103 -2.46 18.00 4.28
C ASP A 103 -1.35 17.36 3.45
N PRO A 104 -0.08 17.43 3.91
CA PRO A 104 0.99 16.65 3.32
C PRO A 104 0.70 15.15 3.45
N TRP A 105 1.18 14.37 2.51
CA TRP A 105 1.19 12.92 2.65
C TRP A 105 2.46 12.48 3.37
N ARG A 106 2.33 12.10 4.62
CA ARG A 106 3.39 11.47 5.41
C ARG A 106 3.14 9.99 5.47
N ARG A 107 4.14 9.20 5.13
CA ARG A 107 4.04 7.75 5.11
C ARG A 107 5.36 7.08 5.45
N MET A 108 5.22 5.84 5.86
CA MET A 108 6.33 4.95 6.11
C MET A 108 6.30 3.85 5.05
N TYR A 109 7.41 3.63 4.38
CA TYR A 109 7.61 2.48 3.51
C TYR A 109 8.37 1.41 4.26
N VAL A 110 7.79 0.21 4.27
CA VAL A 110 8.45 -0.99 4.80
C VAL A 110 8.74 -1.88 3.59
N VAL A 111 9.98 -1.87 3.14
CA VAL A 111 10.41 -2.70 2.01
C VAL A 111 10.48 -4.14 2.49
N LEU A 112 9.80 -5.04 1.78
CA LEU A 112 9.74 -6.45 2.13
C LEU A 112 11.05 -7.15 1.79
N ALA A 113 11.46 -8.10 2.62
CA ALA A 113 12.57 -8.99 2.27
C ALA A 113 12.19 -9.83 1.03
N PRO A 114 13.16 -10.28 0.21
CA PRO A 114 12.88 -11.14 -0.93
C PRO A 114 12.08 -12.37 -0.52
N GLY A 115 10.95 -12.64 -1.20
CA GLY A 115 10.09 -13.77 -0.90
C GLY A 115 9.27 -13.68 0.39
N ALA A 116 9.27 -12.52 1.05
CA ALA A 116 8.48 -12.33 2.28
C ALA A 116 7.00 -12.56 2.03
N GLU A 117 6.36 -13.31 2.91
CA GLU A 117 4.92 -13.51 2.91
C GLU A 117 4.24 -12.43 3.75
N VAL A 118 3.13 -11.92 3.24
CA VAL A 118 2.28 -10.97 3.95
C VAL A 118 0.94 -11.64 4.22
N PRO A 119 0.46 -11.66 5.47
CA PRO A 119 -0.80 -12.32 5.82
C PRO A 119 -2.00 -11.47 5.37
N PHE A 120 -2.10 -11.19 4.08
CA PHE A 120 -3.21 -10.45 3.50
C PHE A 120 -4.39 -11.39 3.25
N VAL A 121 -5.56 -10.99 3.75
CA VAL A 121 -6.81 -11.73 3.60
C VAL A 121 -7.77 -10.86 2.79
N PRO A 122 -8.10 -11.24 1.54
CA PRO A 122 -9.10 -10.51 0.76
C PRO A 122 -10.47 -10.51 1.44
N ALA A 123 -11.14 -9.40 1.30
CA ALA A 123 -12.50 -9.26 1.80
C ALA A 123 -13.49 -10.13 1.02
#